data_f97edf62c7d3c8ee0caa14e220dc83ed
#
_entry.id   f97edf62c7d3c8ee0caa14e220dc83ed
#
_cell.length_a   1.000
_cell.length_b   1.000
_cell.length_c   1.000
_cell.angle_alpha   90.00
_cell.angle_beta   90.00
_cell.angle_gamma   90.00
#
_symmetry.space_group_name_H-M   'P 1'
#
loop_
_entity.id
_entity.type
_entity.pdbx_description
1 polymer ?
#
loop_
_entity_poly.entity_id
_entity_poly.type
_entity_poly.pdbx_seq_one_letter_code
_entity_poly.pdbx_strand_id
1 'polypeptide(L)'
;MSDQPTLTKYSDGTKEWWLNGELHRKDGPAIERADGTKEWYLNGKLHREDGPAYEGADGTKEWYLNGELHRKDGPAYEGADGTKEWWLNGELHREDGPAIEYADGTKEWWLNGKLHREDGPAYEGADGTKEWYLNGKEITGSELDILLMRAWIEHGKNYFMDEV
;
A
#
# COMPACT_ATOMS: atom_id res chain seq x y z
N MET A 1 -1.71 34.43 -17.42
CA MET A 1 -1.20 33.05 -17.41
C MET A 1 -2.35 32.17 -17.83
N SER A 2 -2.12 31.15 -18.63
CA SER A 2 -3.18 30.24 -19.07
C SER A 2 -3.68 29.44 -17.90
N ASP A 3 -4.99 29.43 -17.64
CA ASP A 3 -5.59 28.57 -16.57
C ASP A 3 -5.79 27.14 -17.04
N GLN A 4 -5.34 26.80 -18.25
CA GLN A 4 -5.47 25.46 -18.85
C GLN A 4 -4.10 24.83 -19.06
N PRO A 5 -3.97 23.51 -18.81
CA PRO A 5 -2.73 22.79 -19.06
C PRO A 5 -2.39 22.75 -20.56
N THR A 6 -1.10 22.81 -20.86
CA THR A 6 -0.55 22.66 -22.21
C THR A 6 -0.21 21.21 -22.48
N LEU A 7 -0.66 20.68 -23.61
CA LEU A 7 -0.34 19.32 -24.05
C LEU A 7 1.00 19.30 -24.79
N THR A 8 1.92 18.47 -24.33
CA THR A 8 3.15 18.04 -25.03
C THR A 8 2.95 16.64 -25.58
N LYS A 9 3.30 16.42 -26.85
CA LYS A 9 3.28 15.10 -27.49
C LYS A 9 4.71 14.70 -27.88
N TYR A 10 5.10 13.51 -27.52
CA TYR A 10 6.41 12.94 -27.83
C TYR A 10 6.33 12.02 -29.05
N SER A 11 7.49 11.78 -29.69
CA SER A 11 7.58 10.95 -30.89
C SER A 11 7.26 9.46 -30.65
N ASP A 12 7.38 8.99 -29.41
CA ASP A 12 7.01 7.64 -28.98
C ASP A 12 5.49 7.46 -28.76
N GLY A 13 4.71 8.55 -28.88
CA GLY A 13 3.27 8.57 -28.64
C GLY A 13 2.86 8.98 -27.22
N THR A 14 3.83 9.16 -26.31
CA THR A 14 3.57 9.69 -24.96
C THR A 14 2.97 11.09 -25.02
N LYS A 15 2.03 11.39 -24.14
CA LYS A 15 1.40 12.69 -23.98
C LYS A 15 1.52 13.14 -22.53
N GLU A 16 1.82 14.43 -22.35
CA GLU A 16 1.95 15.04 -21.04
C GLU A 16 1.21 16.40 -21.00
N TRP A 17 0.52 16.68 -19.88
CA TRP A 17 -0.18 17.94 -19.64
C TRP A 17 0.53 18.72 -18.53
N TRP A 18 0.90 19.95 -18.87
CA TRP A 18 1.72 20.84 -18.05
C TRP A 18 1.01 22.15 -17.75
N LEU A 19 0.98 22.56 -16.50
CA LEU A 19 0.48 23.86 -16.06
C LEU A 19 1.54 24.54 -15.17
N ASN A 20 1.98 25.75 -15.55
CA ASN A 20 3.00 26.52 -14.83
C ASN A 20 4.32 25.75 -14.57
N GLY A 21 4.71 24.85 -15.48
CA GLY A 21 5.93 24.06 -15.37
C GLY A 21 5.80 22.77 -14.54
N GLU A 22 4.58 22.44 -14.10
CA GLU A 22 4.30 21.21 -13.34
C GLU A 22 3.31 20.31 -14.11
N LEU A 23 3.45 19.00 -13.98
CA LEU A 23 2.45 18.05 -14.48
C LEU A 23 1.11 18.32 -13.78
N HIS A 24 0.08 18.56 -14.59
CA HIS A 24 -1.22 18.92 -14.05
C HIS A 24 -2.34 18.65 -15.05
N ARG A 25 -3.36 17.88 -14.64
CA ARG A 25 -4.61 17.75 -15.38
C ARG A 25 -5.75 17.35 -14.43
N LYS A 26 -6.90 18.07 -14.51
CA LYS A 26 -8.07 17.80 -13.63
C LYS A 26 -9.06 16.81 -14.22
N ASP A 27 -9.15 16.71 -15.53
CA ASP A 27 -10.18 15.96 -16.26
C ASP A 27 -9.65 14.65 -16.86
N GLY A 28 -8.49 14.17 -16.41
CA GLY A 28 -7.87 12.95 -16.90
C GLY A 28 -6.43 12.78 -16.45
N PRO A 29 -5.72 11.75 -16.94
CA PRO A 29 -4.32 11.56 -16.64
C PRO A 29 -3.47 12.70 -17.20
N ALA A 30 -2.50 13.17 -16.41
CA ALA A 30 -1.52 14.16 -16.84
C ALA A 30 -0.38 13.54 -17.65
N ILE A 31 -0.20 12.22 -17.58
CA ILE A 31 0.67 11.43 -18.47
C ILE A 31 -0.12 10.27 -19.05
N GLU A 32 -0.06 10.13 -20.38
CA GLU A 32 -0.50 8.95 -21.11
C GLU A 32 0.70 8.41 -21.89
N ARG A 33 1.25 7.26 -21.47
CA ARG A 33 2.41 6.63 -22.13
C ARG A 33 1.98 5.78 -23.32
N ALA A 34 2.91 5.56 -24.24
CA ALA A 34 2.68 4.73 -25.42
C ALA A 34 2.37 3.26 -25.11
N ASP A 35 2.84 2.76 -23.96
CA ASP A 35 2.59 1.40 -23.48
C ASP A 35 1.20 1.23 -22.82
N GLY A 36 0.45 2.33 -22.66
CA GLY A 36 -0.87 2.34 -22.01
C GLY A 36 -0.86 2.77 -20.56
N THR A 37 0.32 2.96 -19.94
CA THR A 37 0.44 3.50 -18.57
C THR A 37 -0.19 4.89 -18.48
N LYS A 38 -0.91 5.15 -17.40
CA LYS A 38 -1.57 6.44 -17.12
C LYS A 38 -1.24 6.92 -15.72
N GLU A 39 -0.98 8.22 -15.62
CA GLU A 39 -0.63 8.84 -14.35
C GLU A 39 -1.40 10.16 -14.18
N TRP A 40 -2.05 10.33 -13.01
CA TRP A 40 -2.81 11.53 -12.65
C TRP A 40 -2.00 12.42 -11.74
N TYR A 41 -1.74 13.63 -12.18
CA TYR A 41 -0.99 14.64 -11.43
C TYR A 41 -1.83 15.91 -11.23
N LEU A 42 -1.76 16.44 -10.02
CA LEU A 42 -2.18 17.80 -9.69
C LEU A 42 -1.01 18.54 -9.04
N ASN A 43 -0.61 19.68 -9.64
CA ASN A 43 0.50 20.52 -9.16
C ASN A 43 1.78 19.70 -8.91
N GLY A 44 2.18 18.90 -9.90
CA GLY A 44 3.40 18.10 -9.87
C GLY A 44 3.39 16.87 -8.95
N LYS A 45 2.25 16.55 -8.32
CA LYS A 45 2.14 15.40 -7.41
C LYS A 45 1.12 14.39 -7.93
N LEU A 46 1.41 13.10 -7.85
CA LEU A 46 0.44 12.04 -8.08
C LEU A 46 -0.76 12.26 -7.17
N HIS A 47 -1.95 12.38 -7.78
CA HIS A 47 -3.17 12.67 -7.06
C HIS A 47 -4.41 12.28 -7.86
N ARG A 48 -5.29 11.48 -7.26
CA ARG A 48 -6.63 11.20 -7.78
C ARG A 48 -7.57 10.77 -6.65
N GLU A 49 -8.78 11.39 -6.58
CA GLU A 49 -9.75 11.11 -5.51
C GLU A 49 -10.70 9.96 -5.85
N ASP A 50 -10.99 9.74 -7.14
CA ASP A 50 -12.02 8.82 -7.63
C ASP A 50 -11.47 7.50 -8.20
N GLY A 51 -10.17 7.23 -8.01
CA GLY A 51 -9.52 6.03 -8.56
C GLY A 51 -8.02 6.00 -8.32
N PRO A 52 -7.30 5.03 -8.91
CA PRO A 52 -5.85 4.99 -8.85
C PRO A 52 -5.24 6.19 -9.58
N ALA A 53 -4.22 6.82 -8.98
CA ALA A 53 -3.46 7.90 -9.60
C ALA A 53 -2.36 7.38 -10.53
N TYR A 54 -2.03 6.10 -10.43
CA TYR A 54 -1.18 5.37 -11.37
C TYR A 54 -1.91 4.11 -11.85
N GLU A 55 -1.96 3.91 -13.16
CA GLU A 55 -2.45 2.70 -13.80
C GLU A 55 -1.34 2.20 -14.74
N GLY A 56 -0.64 1.16 -14.35
CA GLY A 56 0.43 0.54 -15.12
C GLY A 56 -0.08 -0.30 -16.28
N ALA A 57 0.66 -0.34 -17.37
CA ALA A 57 0.37 -1.20 -18.52
C ALA A 57 0.41 -2.71 -18.15
N ASP A 58 1.10 -3.06 -17.07
CA ASP A 58 1.18 -4.40 -16.51
C ASP A 58 -0.03 -4.77 -15.62
N GLY A 59 -0.93 -3.83 -15.36
CA GLY A 59 -2.10 -3.99 -14.50
C GLY A 59 -1.90 -3.50 -13.06
N THR A 60 -0.70 -3.03 -12.69
CA THR A 60 -0.44 -2.40 -11.39
C THR A 60 -1.31 -1.16 -11.20
N LYS A 61 -1.85 -0.97 -10.00
CA LYS A 61 -2.65 0.20 -9.63
C LYS A 61 -2.18 0.77 -8.31
N GLU A 62 -2.05 2.09 -8.26
CA GLU A 62 -1.63 2.79 -7.06
C GLU A 62 -2.50 4.02 -6.80
N TRP A 63 -2.98 4.16 -5.56
CA TRP A 63 -3.81 5.29 -5.12
C TRP A 63 -2.97 6.30 -4.36
N TYR A 64 -2.91 7.50 -4.89
CA TYR A 64 -2.17 8.61 -4.30
C TYR A 64 -3.07 9.81 -4.01
N LEU A 65 -2.89 10.40 -2.84
CA LEU A 65 -3.39 11.73 -2.51
C LEU A 65 -2.21 12.65 -2.17
N ASN A 66 -2.06 13.74 -2.93
CA ASN A 66 -0.99 14.73 -2.76
C ASN A 66 0.43 14.16 -2.77
N GLY A 67 0.67 13.09 -3.54
CA GLY A 67 1.97 12.44 -3.68
C GLY A 67 2.27 11.35 -2.66
N GLU A 68 1.32 11.01 -1.79
CA GLU A 68 1.46 9.94 -0.80
C GLU A 68 0.49 8.80 -1.13
N LEU A 69 0.94 7.54 -1.02
CA LEU A 69 0.06 6.37 -1.10
C LEU A 69 -1.02 6.48 -0.03
N HIS A 70 -2.28 6.43 -0.48
CA HIS A 70 -3.42 6.61 0.40
C HIS A 70 -4.70 6.00 -0.17
N ARG A 71 -5.35 5.10 0.57
CA ARG A 71 -6.71 4.64 0.30
C ARG A 71 -7.39 4.17 1.57
N LYS A 72 -8.65 4.61 1.81
CA LYS A 72 -9.42 4.26 3.03
C LYS A 72 -10.22 2.98 2.91
N ASP A 73 -10.65 2.63 1.72
CA ASP A 73 -11.64 1.57 1.45
C ASP A 73 -11.04 0.34 0.75
N GLY A 74 -9.71 0.21 0.78
CA GLY A 74 -9.02 -0.90 0.14
C GLY A 74 -7.51 -0.73 0.12
N PRO A 75 -6.78 -1.62 -0.56
CA PRO A 75 -5.34 -1.47 -0.74
C PRO A 75 -5.02 -0.24 -1.60
N ALA A 76 -4.01 0.54 -1.20
CA ALA A 76 -3.52 1.68 -1.97
C ALA A 76 -2.50 1.27 -3.04
N TYR A 77 -2.00 0.06 -2.98
CA TYR A 77 -1.20 -0.60 -4.01
C TYR A 77 -1.81 -1.96 -4.36
N GLU A 78 -2.03 -2.21 -5.63
CA GLU A 78 -2.44 -3.49 -6.19
C GLU A 78 -1.42 -3.86 -7.28
N GLY A 79 -0.50 -4.77 -6.98
CA GLY A 79 0.55 -5.22 -7.90
C GLY A 79 0.02 -6.16 -8.97
N ALA A 80 0.63 -6.14 -10.15
CA ALA A 80 0.33 -7.06 -11.24
C ALA A 80 0.60 -8.54 -10.85
N ASP A 81 1.46 -8.77 -9.87
CA ASP A 81 1.75 -10.08 -9.28
C ASP A 81 0.69 -10.58 -8.29
N GLY A 82 -0.28 -9.72 -7.92
CA GLY A 82 -1.31 -10.00 -6.93
C GLY A 82 -0.99 -9.51 -5.52
N THR A 83 0.19 -8.90 -5.29
CA THR A 83 0.52 -8.23 -4.02
C THR A 83 -0.43 -7.08 -3.75
N LYS A 84 -0.85 -6.92 -2.50
CA LYS A 84 -1.72 -5.83 -2.03
C LYS A 84 -1.12 -5.16 -0.81
N GLU A 85 -1.16 -3.83 -0.79
CA GLU A 85 -0.65 -3.05 0.33
C GLU A 85 -1.65 -1.96 0.73
N TRP A 86 -1.91 -1.84 2.04
CA TRP A 86 -2.78 -0.82 2.62
C TRP A 86 -1.94 0.31 3.19
N TRP A 87 -2.12 1.48 2.61
CA TRP A 87 -1.40 2.70 2.97
C TRP A 87 -2.37 3.80 3.37
N LEU A 88 -2.05 4.50 4.43
CA LEU A 88 -2.78 5.66 4.91
C LEU A 88 -1.80 6.81 5.15
N ASN A 89 -1.93 7.91 4.38
CA ASN A 89 -1.06 9.08 4.44
C ASN A 89 0.44 8.73 4.33
N GLY A 90 0.81 7.87 3.38
CA GLY A 90 2.20 7.47 3.12
C GLY A 90 2.78 6.46 4.11
N GLU A 91 1.99 5.91 5.02
CA GLU A 91 2.42 4.87 5.96
C GLU A 91 1.62 3.58 5.77
N LEU A 92 2.28 2.42 5.85
CA LEU A 92 1.60 1.12 5.90
C LEU A 92 0.70 1.07 7.13
N HIS A 93 -0.60 0.83 6.90
CA HIS A 93 -1.58 0.86 7.97
C HIS A 93 -2.84 0.05 7.63
N ARG A 94 -3.20 -0.91 8.48
CA ARG A 94 -4.50 -1.58 8.45
C ARG A 94 -4.87 -2.12 9.84
N GLU A 95 -6.10 -1.82 10.30
CA GLU A 95 -6.58 -2.22 11.63
C GLU A 95 -7.24 -3.60 11.63
N ASP A 96 -7.87 -4.00 10.52
CA ASP A 96 -8.73 -5.19 10.42
C ASP A 96 -8.08 -6.38 9.71
N GLY A 97 -6.76 -6.34 9.48
CA GLY A 97 -6.04 -7.41 8.76
C GLY A 97 -4.58 -7.07 8.49
N PRO A 98 -3.89 -7.90 7.69
CA PRO A 98 -2.53 -7.60 7.25
C PRO A 98 -2.52 -6.36 6.35
N ALA A 99 -1.56 -5.46 6.57
CA ALA A 99 -1.36 -4.28 5.73
C ALA A 99 -0.58 -4.59 4.45
N ILE A 100 0.09 -5.76 4.40
CA ILE A 100 0.67 -6.31 3.17
C ILE A 100 0.21 -7.76 3.03
N GLU A 101 -0.29 -8.08 1.84
CA GLU A 101 -0.59 -9.43 1.40
C GLU A 101 0.23 -9.70 0.14
N TYR A 102 1.31 -10.46 0.26
CA TYR A 102 2.16 -10.82 -0.87
C TYR A 102 1.55 -11.92 -1.74
N ALA A 103 1.93 -11.97 -3.00
CA ALA A 103 1.47 -12.96 -3.96
C ALA A 103 1.84 -14.41 -3.57
N ASP A 104 2.91 -14.59 -2.80
CA ASP A 104 3.37 -15.90 -2.31
C ASP A 104 2.61 -16.38 -1.06
N GLY A 105 1.70 -15.55 -0.52
CA GLY A 105 0.92 -15.83 0.68
C GLY A 105 1.51 -15.28 1.97
N THR A 106 2.71 -14.69 1.93
CA THR A 106 3.28 -13.96 3.08
C THR A 106 2.38 -12.79 3.47
N LYS A 107 2.25 -12.54 4.76
CA LYS A 107 1.40 -11.48 5.32
C LYS A 107 2.14 -10.68 6.38
N GLU A 108 1.92 -9.38 6.39
CA GLU A 108 2.50 -8.47 7.37
C GLU A 108 1.45 -7.52 7.93
N TRP A 109 1.41 -7.40 9.27
CA TRP A 109 0.53 -6.47 9.98
C TRP A 109 1.29 -5.22 10.38
N TRP A 110 0.86 -4.10 9.83
CA TRP A 110 1.45 -2.80 10.07
C TRP A 110 0.41 -1.82 10.61
N LEU A 111 0.82 -1.04 11.60
CA LEU A 111 0.03 0.03 12.17
C LEU A 111 0.90 1.29 12.30
N ASN A 112 0.51 2.37 11.60
CA ASN A 112 1.25 3.63 11.55
C ASN A 112 2.74 3.42 11.18
N GLY A 113 3.00 2.71 10.09
CA GLY A 113 4.35 2.47 9.56
C GLY A 113 5.23 1.52 10.38
N LYS A 114 4.65 0.78 11.33
CA LYS A 114 5.40 -0.17 12.18
C LYS A 114 4.75 -1.54 12.17
N LEU A 115 5.55 -2.60 12.09
CA LEU A 115 5.09 -3.95 12.34
C LEU A 115 4.43 -4.02 13.72
N HIS A 116 3.17 -4.43 13.77
CA HIS A 116 2.39 -4.44 14.99
C HIS A 116 1.19 -5.39 14.89
N ARG A 117 1.06 -6.31 15.84
CA ARG A 117 -0.15 -7.10 16.04
C ARG A 117 -0.23 -7.60 17.47
N GLU A 118 -1.38 -7.37 18.14
CA GLU A 118 -1.59 -7.77 19.54
C GLU A 118 -2.13 -9.19 19.69
N ASP A 119 -2.87 -9.66 18.67
CA ASP A 119 -3.60 -10.93 18.72
C ASP A 119 -2.96 -12.06 17.91
N GLY A 120 -1.70 -11.88 17.48
CA GLY A 120 -0.98 -12.88 16.67
C GLY A 120 0.38 -12.41 16.20
N PRO A 121 1.06 -13.22 15.38
CA PRO A 121 2.29 -12.78 14.73
C PRO A 121 2.03 -11.60 13.78
N ALA A 122 2.93 -10.61 13.80
CA ALA A 122 2.86 -9.46 12.89
C ALA A 122 3.48 -9.76 11.52
N TYR A 123 4.23 -10.85 11.41
CA TYR A 123 4.72 -11.43 10.16
C TYR A 123 4.35 -12.92 10.10
N GLU A 124 3.75 -13.33 8.99
CA GLU A 124 3.45 -14.72 8.67
C GLU A 124 4.03 -15.03 7.28
N GLY A 125 5.16 -15.74 7.22
CA GLY A 125 5.81 -16.15 6.00
C GLY A 125 5.10 -17.29 5.29
N ALA A 126 5.18 -17.32 3.96
CA ALA A 126 4.66 -18.43 3.15
C ALA A 126 5.31 -19.79 3.47
N ASP A 127 6.51 -19.76 4.06
CA ASP A 127 7.24 -20.93 4.54
C ASP A 127 6.82 -21.40 5.95
N GLY A 128 5.84 -20.71 6.57
CA GLY A 128 5.36 -20.97 7.91
C GLY A 128 6.10 -20.19 9.01
N THR A 129 7.11 -19.38 8.67
CA THR A 129 7.79 -18.51 9.64
C THR A 129 6.78 -17.57 10.28
N LYS A 130 6.87 -17.38 11.61
CA LYS A 130 6.03 -16.46 12.38
C LYS A 130 6.90 -15.58 13.26
N GLU A 131 6.67 -14.26 13.20
CA GLU A 131 7.39 -13.29 14.02
C GLU A 131 6.42 -12.31 14.67
N TRP A 132 6.65 -12.01 15.95
CA TRP A 132 5.78 -11.14 16.74
C TRP A 132 6.42 -9.78 16.95
N TYR A 133 5.66 -8.74 16.62
CA TYR A 133 6.10 -7.36 16.79
C TYR A 133 5.02 -6.52 17.46
N LEU A 134 5.43 -5.67 18.40
CA LEU A 134 4.62 -4.61 18.98
C LEU A 134 5.30 -3.25 18.76
N ASN A 135 4.64 -2.36 18.02
CA ASN A 135 5.16 -1.02 17.68
C ASN A 135 6.57 -1.04 17.05
N GLY A 136 6.84 -2.03 16.18
CA GLY A 136 8.12 -2.21 15.50
C GLY A 136 9.22 -2.88 16.33
N LYS A 137 8.94 -3.26 17.57
CA LYS A 137 9.86 -4.03 18.41
C LYS A 137 9.52 -5.51 18.32
N GLU A 138 10.50 -6.33 17.97
CA GLU A 138 10.36 -7.78 17.98
C GLU A 138 10.14 -8.29 19.42
N ILE A 139 9.20 -9.20 19.59
CA ILE A 139 8.82 -9.79 20.88
C ILE A 139 9.30 -11.24 20.91
N THR A 140 10.18 -11.58 21.85
CA THR A 140 10.79 -12.90 21.99
C THR A 140 10.82 -13.34 23.46
N GLY A 141 11.13 -14.62 23.69
CA GLY A 141 11.32 -15.17 25.05
C GLY A 141 10.09 -14.98 25.95
N SER A 142 10.31 -14.58 27.20
CA SER A 142 9.23 -14.42 28.19
C SER A 142 8.21 -13.31 27.85
N GLU A 143 8.60 -12.30 27.07
CA GLU A 143 7.64 -11.30 26.58
C GLU A 143 6.65 -11.94 25.58
N LEU A 144 7.13 -12.85 24.75
CA LEU A 144 6.29 -13.62 23.82
C LEU A 144 5.34 -14.55 24.56
N ASP A 145 5.82 -15.26 25.58
CA ASP A 145 4.99 -16.17 26.39
C ASP A 145 3.81 -15.42 27.04
N ILE A 146 4.08 -14.20 27.55
CA ILE A 146 3.02 -13.34 28.12
C ILE A 146 2.03 -12.88 27.05
N LEU A 147 2.50 -12.48 25.85
CA LEU A 147 1.65 -12.07 24.75
C LEU A 147 0.75 -13.20 24.28
N LEU A 148 1.29 -14.40 24.07
CA LEU A 148 0.55 -15.58 23.66
C LEU A 148 -0.50 -16.00 24.69
N MET A 149 -0.18 -15.90 25.99
CA MET A 149 -1.13 -16.16 27.07
C MET A 149 -2.30 -15.17 27.06
N ARG A 150 -2.04 -13.87 26.81
CA ARG A 150 -3.09 -12.86 26.68
C ARG A 150 -3.97 -13.12 25.46
N ALA A 151 -3.38 -13.39 24.29
CA ALA A 151 -4.11 -13.70 23.06
C ALA A 151 -5.02 -14.93 23.25
N TRP A 152 -4.58 -15.93 24.02
CA TRP A 152 -5.40 -17.09 24.36
C TRP A 152 -6.58 -16.72 25.27
N ILE A 153 -6.35 -15.90 26.29
CA ILE A 153 -7.39 -15.52 27.27
C ILE A 153 -8.44 -14.58 26.60
N GLU A 154 -7.98 -13.59 25.83
CA GLU A 154 -8.84 -12.52 25.33
C GLU A 154 -9.53 -12.88 24.01
N HIS A 155 -8.87 -13.66 23.15
CA HIS A 155 -9.32 -13.95 21.78
C HIS A 155 -9.55 -15.43 21.49
N GLY A 156 -9.27 -16.33 22.47
CA GLY A 156 -9.42 -17.78 22.30
C GLY A 156 -8.45 -18.40 21.27
N LYS A 157 -7.38 -17.67 20.90
CA LYS A 157 -6.38 -18.12 19.93
C LYS A 157 -5.25 -18.86 20.64
N ASN A 158 -5.03 -20.12 20.26
CA ASN A 158 -3.97 -20.94 20.82
C ASN A 158 -2.87 -21.16 19.76
N TYR A 159 -1.80 -20.40 19.85
CA TYR A 159 -0.64 -20.52 18.96
C TYR A 159 0.35 -21.62 19.36
N PHE A 160 0.11 -22.31 20.52
CA PHE A 160 0.97 -23.40 21.00
C PHE A 160 0.61 -24.77 20.40
N MET A 161 -0.52 -24.91 19.69
CA MET A 161 -1.03 -26.22 19.25
C MET A 161 -0.65 -26.61 17.82
N ASP A 162 0.03 -25.76 17.07
CA ASP A 162 0.38 -26.03 15.67
C ASP A 162 1.75 -26.76 15.50
N GLU A 163 2.37 -27.22 16.60
CA GLU A 163 3.64 -27.98 16.60
C GLU A 163 3.49 -29.43 17.05
N VAL A 164 2.46 -30.19 16.60
CA VAL A 164 2.38 -31.63 16.79
C VAL A 164 2.09 -32.35 15.47
#